data_6a923de39d5108686c052f45f7c5eaed
#
_entry.id   6a923de39d5108686c052f45f7c5eaed
#
_cell.length_a   1.000
_cell.length_b   1.000
_cell.length_c   1.000
_cell.angle_alpha   90.00
_cell.angle_beta   90.00
_cell.angle_gamma   90.00
#
_symmetry.space_group_name_H-M   'P 1'
#
loop_
_entity.id
_entity.type
_entity.pdbx_description
1 polymer ?
#
loop_
_entity_poly.entity_id
_entity_poly.type
_entity_poly.pdbx_seq_one_letter_code
_entity_poly.pdbx_strand_id
1 'polypeptide(L)'
;HMMKLRHVEKAIEEIRQGRMVIVADDEDRENEGDLVMAAEMVTAEHVNFMAKHGRGLICVTLTPDRADELELAPMSDKNTDPQGTAFTVSVDAHERFGVTTGISAHDRAKTIQIMTDPDTVASDLRRPGHMFPLRAKPGGVLRRVGQTEASVDLARLAGLAPVGVICEILDEDGKMARRPELKTFSKKYGCAKHEESGYSSPCSPNAWLKTSPNTTQTWELEFATSTQISTPSI
;
A
#
# COMPACT_ATOMS: atom_id res chain seq x y z
N HIS A 1 -24.10 0.66 10.05
CA HIS A 1 -22.86 0.78 10.85
C HIS A 1 -22.14 -0.56 11.02
N MET A 2 -22.83 -1.62 11.46
CA MET A 2 -22.21 -2.94 11.71
C MET A 2 -21.61 -3.62 10.46
N MET A 3 -22.19 -3.40 9.28
CA MET A 3 -21.70 -3.96 8.01
C MET A 3 -20.40 -3.28 7.52
N LYS A 4 -20.26 -1.97 7.76
CA LYS A 4 -19.04 -1.20 7.42
C LYS A 4 -17.83 -1.60 8.27
N LEU A 5 -18.01 -1.86 9.57
CA LEU A 5 -16.93 -2.35 10.46
C LEU A 5 -16.37 -3.70 10.01
N ARG A 6 -17.20 -4.65 9.62
CA ARG A 6 -16.76 -5.98 9.14
C ARG A 6 -15.81 -5.91 7.94
N HIS A 7 -15.91 -4.85 7.15
CA HIS A 7 -15.09 -4.68 5.96
C HIS A 7 -13.68 -4.19 6.29
N VAL A 8 -13.57 -3.25 7.23
CA VAL A 8 -12.26 -2.80 7.73
C VAL A 8 -11.55 -3.94 8.44
N GLU A 9 -12.26 -4.69 9.28
CA GLU A 9 -11.73 -5.88 9.96
C GLU A 9 -11.18 -6.92 8.97
N LYS A 10 -11.89 -7.13 7.85
CA LYS A 10 -11.43 -8.03 6.80
C LYS A 10 -10.16 -7.52 6.12
N ALA A 11 -10.07 -6.23 5.80
CA ALA A 11 -8.86 -5.66 5.22
C ALA A 11 -7.67 -5.76 6.19
N ILE A 12 -7.89 -5.51 7.47
CA ILE A 12 -6.87 -5.68 8.51
C ILE A 12 -6.40 -7.14 8.56
N GLU A 13 -7.31 -8.11 8.47
CA GLU A 13 -6.96 -9.53 8.45
C GLU A 13 -6.14 -9.90 7.19
N GLU A 14 -6.51 -9.39 6.01
CA GLU A 14 -5.74 -9.58 4.79
C GLU A 14 -4.30 -9.03 4.92
N ILE A 15 -4.16 -7.83 5.46
CA ILE A 15 -2.85 -7.22 5.76
C ILE A 15 -2.06 -8.07 6.75
N ARG A 16 -2.71 -8.57 7.82
CA ARG A 16 -2.06 -9.43 8.83
C ARG A 16 -1.51 -10.71 8.23
N GLN A 17 -2.20 -11.27 7.23
CA GLN A 17 -1.79 -12.48 6.52
C GLN A 17 -0.80 -12.22 5.38
N GLY A 18 -0.30 -10.98 5.23
CA GLY A 18 0.70 -10.63 4.21
C GLY A 18 0.14 -10.46 2.81
N ARG A 19 -1.18 -10.24 2.69
CA ARG A 19 -1.82 -9.99 1.39
C ARG A 19 -2.01 -8.50 1.14
N MET A 20 -2.03 -8.12 -0.14
CA MET A 20 -2.33 -6.75 -0.56
C MET A 20 -3.83 -6.49 -0.56
N VAL A 21 -4.19 -5.28 -0.20
CA VAL A 21 -5.52 -4.72 -0.38
C VAL A 21 -5.45 -3.52 -1.32
N ILE A 22 -6.56 -3.16 -1.96
CA ILE A 22 -6.66 -1.91 -2.71
C ILE A 22 -7.27 -0.87 -1.80
N VAL A 23 -6.58 0.24 -1.63
CA VAL A 23 -7.09 1.43 -0.93
C VAL A 23 -7.36 2.50 -1.97
N ALA A 24 -8.62 2.90 -2.11
CA ALA A 24 -9.03 3.97 -3.00
C ALA A 24 -9.47 5.19 -2.17
N ASP A 25 -9.12 6.36 -2.64
CA ASP A 25 -9.57 7.60 -2.04
C ASP A 25 -10.84 8.16 -2.70
N ASP A 26 -11.28 9.32 -2.24
CA ASP A 26 -12.50 9.97 -2.72
C ASP A 26 -12.30 10.55 -4.12
N GLU A 27 -13.38 10.59 -4.91
CA GLU A 27 -13.42 11.22 -6.24
C GLU A 27 -13.06 12.72 -6.18
N ASP A 28 -13.36 13.36 -5.04
CA ASP A 28 -13.05 14.78 -4.80
C ASP A 28 -11.61 15.02 -4.32
N ARG A 29 -10.81 13.95 -4.11
CA ARG A 29 -9.40 14.04 -3.72
C ARG A 29 -8.50 13.70 -4.93
N GLU A 30 -7.81 12.59 -4.95
CA GLU A 30 -6.98 12.13 -6.08
C GLU A 30 -7.76 11.20 -7.01
N ASN A 31 -8.79 10.54 -6.47
CA ASN A 31 -9.59 9.53 -7.16
C ASN A 31 -8.70 8.41 -7.74
N GLU A 32 -7.76 7.96 -6.95
CA GLU A 32 -6.78 6.93 -7.30
C GLU A 32 -6.94 5.71 -6.41
N GLY A 33 -6.36 4.59 -6.83
CA GLY A 33 -6.31 3.37 -6.04
C GLY A 33 -4.90 2.83 -5.97
N ASP A 34 -4.47 2.49 -4.76
CA ASP A 34 -3.16 1.93 -4.47
C ASP A 34 -3.27 0.47 -4.04
N LEU A 35 -2.32 -0.34 -4.48
CA LEU A 35 -1.99 -1.58 -3.81
C LEU A 35 -1.31 -1.26 -2.49
N VAL A 36 -1.79 -1.83 -1.40
CA VAL A 36 -1.32 -1.56 -0.04
C VAL A 36 -1.05 -2.87 0.69
N MET A 37 0.08 -2.97 1.38
CA MET A 37 0.38 -4.07 2.28
C MET A 37 1.29 -3.62 3.43
N ALA A 38 1.41 -4.45 4.46
CA ALA A 38 2.37 -4.23 5.53
C ALA A 38 3.80 -4.53 5.04
N ALA A 39 4.73 -3.61 5.29
CA ALA A 39 6.12 -3.74 4.87
C ALA A 39 6.83 -4.95 5.52
N GLU A 40 6.46 -5.30 6.75
CA GLU A 40 7.01 -6.45 7.47
C GLU A 40 6.78 -7.79 6.73
N MET A 41 5.71 -7.88 5.95
CA MET A 41 5.32 -9.08 5.21
C MET A 41 5.77 -9.06 3.73
N VAL A 42 6.45 -7.99 3.29
CA VAL A 42 6.82 -7.84 1.88
C VAL A 42 7.87 -8.87 1.45
N THR A 43 7.71 -9.39 0.23
CA THR A 43 8.67 -10.25 -0.46
C THR A 43 9.04 -9.67 -1.81
N ALA A 44 10.04 -10.25 -2.48
CA ALA A 44 10.39 -9.86 -3.85
C ALA A 44 9.23 -10.08 -4.84
N GLU A 45 8.43 -11.12 -4.64
CA GLU A 45 7.25 -11.40 -5.45
C GLU A 45 6.21 -10.29 -5.33
N HIS A 46 5.99 -9.74 -4.13
CA HIS A 46 5.09 -8.61 -3.92
C HIS A 46 5.59 -7.36 -4.65
N VAL A 47 6.87 -7.03 -4.52
CA VAL A 47 7.46 -5.90 -5.24
C VAL A 47 7.37 -6.09 -6.76
N ASN A 48 7.67 -7.29 -7.25
CA ASN A 48 7.54 -7.61 -8.67
C ASN A 48 6.08 -7.50 -9.15
N PHE A 49 5.12 -7.95 -8.33
CA PHE A 49 3.70 -7.81 -8.63
C PHE A 49 3.30 -6.33 -8.75
N MET A 50 3.71 -5.49 -7.79
CA MET A 50 3.45 -4.04 -7.82
C MET A 50 4.05 -3.40 -9.07
N ALA A 51 5.31 -3.70 -9.38
CA ALA A 51 6.00 -3.16 -10.55
C ALA A 51 5.37 -3.59 -11.87
N LYS A 52 4.96 -4.86 -11.98
CA LYS A 52 4.41 -5.45 -13.21
C LYS A 52 2.95 -5.11 -13.45
N HIS A 53 2.15 -5.05 -12.39
CA HIS A 53 0.69 -4.95 -12.50
C HIS A 53 0.14 -3.65 -11.94
N GLY A 54 0.68 -3.12 -10.85
CA GLY A 54 0.34 -1.77 -10.37
C GLY A 54 0.90 -0.70 -11.30
N ARG A 55 2.20 -0.77 -11.56
CA ARG A 55 2.95 0.11 -12.48
C ARG A 55 3.11 1.55 -12.00
N GLY A 56 2.68 1.85 -10.78
CA GLY A 56 2.89 3.12 -10.09
C GLY A 56 4.27 3.22 -9.44
N LEU A 57 4.47 4.23 -8.62
CA LEU A 57 5.67 4.42 -7.84
C LEU A 57 5.59 3.60 -6.54
N ILE A 58 6.50 2.65 -6.36
CA ILE A 58 6.54 1.86 -5.13
C ILE A 58 7.15 2.69 -4.01
N CYS A 59 6.34 3.01 -2.99
CA CYS A 59 6.73 3.82 -1.85
C CYS A 59 6.66 3.03 -0.54
N VAL A 60 7.48 3.42 0.43
CA VAL A 60 7.44 2.93 1.81
C VAL A 60 6.89 4.02 2.71
N THR A 61 5.86 3.71 3.47
CA THR A 61 5.22 4.67 4.36
C THR A 61 5.66 4.44 5.79
N LEU A 62 6.02 5.50 6.48
CA LEU A 62 6.62 5.45 7.82
C LEU A 62 5.91 6.39 8.77
N THR A 63 5.93 6.03 10.06
CA THR A 63 5.60 6.99 11.11
C THR A 63 6.65 8.11 11.15
N PRO A 64 6.28 9.30 11.66
CA PRO A 64 7.26 10.39 11.86
C PRO A 64 8.47 9.95 12.68
N ASP A 65 8.24 9.22 13.79
CA ASP A 65 9.30 8.76 14.68
C ASP A 65 10.27 7.83 13.95
N ARG A 66 9.75 6.88 13.17
CA ARG A 66 10.61 5.97 12.40
C ARG A 66 11.40 6.70 11.31
N ALA A 67 10.80 7.67 10.65
CA ALA A 67 11.49 8.52 9.68
C ALA A 67 12.62 9.33 10.33
N ASP A 68 12.42 9.82 11.55
CA ASP A 68 13.45 10.53 12.34
C ASP A 68 14.58 9.60 12.77
N GLU A 69 14.26 8.39 13.28
CA GLU A 69 15.27 7.38 13.65
C GLU A 69 16.17 7.00 12.47
N LEU A 70 15.61 6.92 11.27
CA LEU A 70 16.34 6.62 10.04
C LEU A 70 16.97 7.87 9.39
N GLU A 71 16.85 9.04 10.00
CA GLU A 71 17.37 10.32 9.51
C GLU A 71 16.92 10.62 8.06
N LEU A 72 15.64 10.36 7.77
CA LEU A 72 15.06 10.58 6.44
C LEU A 72 14.65 12.05 6.28
N ALA A 73 15.55 12.84 5.73
CA ALA A 73 15.29 14.24 5.44
C ALA A 73 14.19 14.41 4.38
N PRO A 74 13.38 15.48 4.41
CA PRO A 74 12.45 15.81 3.35
C PRO A 74 13.16 15.88 1.99
N MET A 75 12.50 15.38 0.94
CA MET A 75 13.04 15.42 -0.43
C MET A 75 13.19 16.87 -0.93
N SER A 76 12.36 17.77 -0.43
CA SER A 76 12.38 19.19 -0.75
C SER A 76 12.24 20.03 0.51
N ASP A 77 13.07 21.08 0.64
CA ASP A 77 12.98 22.04 1.74
C ASP A 77 11.64 22.79 1.73
N LYS A 78 11.06 22.96 0.54
CA LYS A 78 9.76 23.59 0.35
C LYS A 78 8.83 22.65 -0.41
N ASN A 79 7.94 22.00 0.33
CA ASN A 79 6.92 21.18 -0.28
C ASN A 79 5.83 22.06 -0.90
N THR A 80 5.65 21.94 -2.21
CA THR A 80 4.63 22.65 -3.01
C THR A 80 3.58 21.69 -3.58
N ASP A 81 3.61 20.42 -3.16
CA ASP A 81 2.60 19.42 -3.58
C ASP A 81 1.22 19.83 -3.06
N PRO A 82 0.19 19.90 -3.94
CA PRO A 82 -1.17 20.26 -3.54
C PRO A 82 -1.76 19.34 -2.47
N GLN A 83 -1.41 18.07 -2.49
CA GLN A 83 -1.85 17.07 -1.50
C GLN A 83 -0.96 17.01 -0.26
N GLY A 84 0.17 17.72 -0.29
CA GLY A 84 1.13 17.76 0.80
C GLY A 84 1.80 16.42 1.08
N THR A 85 1.99 15.58 0.06
CA THR A 85 2.67 14.28 0.18
C THR A 85 4.11 14.48 0.64
N ALA A 86 4.44 13.88 1.77
CA ALA A 86 5.71 14.14 2.44
C ALA A 86 6.79 13.14 2.01
N PHE A 87 7.24 13.25 0.77
CA PHE A 87 8.40 12.51 0.28
C PHE A 87 9.64 12.86 1.09
N THR A 88 10.42 11.84 1.41
CA THR A 88 11.78 11.98 1.93
C THR A 88 12.80 11.73 0.84
N VAL A 89 14.09 11.88 1.16
CA VAL A 89 15.15 11.41 0.28
C VAL A 89 14.95 9.93 -0.04
N SER A 90 15.22 9.54 -1.29
CA SER A 90 15.16 8.12 -1.69
C SER A 90 16.32 7.35 -1.07
N VAL A 91 16.13 6.05 -0.84
CA VAL A 91 17.10 5.20 -0.17
C VAL A 91 17.21 3.82 -0.83
N ASP A 92 18.36 3.18 -0.59
CA ASP A 92 18.59 1.74 -0.77
C ASP A 92 19.21 1.17 0.50
N ALA A 93 18.99 -0.11 0.76
CA ALA A 93 19.74 -0.79 1.83
C ALA A 93 21.25 -0.79 1.51
N HIS A 94 22.08 -0.74 2.55
CA HIS A 94 23.53 -0.88 2.41
C HIS A 94 23.86 -2.27 1.83
N GLU A 95 24.94 -2.37 1.05
CA GLU A 95 25.38 -3.62 0.38
C GLU A 95 25.60 -4.80 1.33
N ARG A 96 25.89 -4.53 2.60
CA ARG A 96 26.02 -5.58 3.64
C ARG A 96 24.78 -6.44 3.82
N PHE A 97 23.61 -5.93 3.38
CA PHE A 97 22.35 -6.67 3.38
C PHE A 97 22.13 -7.48 2.09
N GLY A 98 23.13 -7.58 1.21
CA GLY A 98 23.06 -8.33 -0.04
C GLY A 98 22.35 -7.60 -1.17
N VAL A 99 22.18 -6.29 -1.06
CA VAL A 99 21.62 -5.45 -2.13
C VAL A 99 22.71 -5.14 -3.16
N THR A 100 22.32 -5.18 -4.44
CA THR A 100 23.21 -4.84 -5.58
C THR A 100 23.05 -3.38 -5.98
N THR A 101 22.42 -3.09 -7.14
CA THR A 101 22.21 -1.72 -7.61
C THR A 101 20.98 -1.04 -6.95
N GLY A 102 20.11 -1.79 -6.30
CA GLY A 102 18.96 -1.27 -5.56
C GLY A 102 17.61 -1.39 -6.26
N ILE A 103 17.57 -1.52 -7.59
CA ILE A 103 16.33 -1.42 -8.38
C ILE A 103 15.59 -2.76 -8.53
N SER A 104 16.26 -3.91 -8.45
CA SER A 104 15.59 -5.21 -8.59
C SER A 104 14.48 -5.40 -7.56
N ALA A 105 13.51 -6.26 -7.84
CA ALA A 105 12.47 -6.59 -6.88
C ALA A 105 13.06 -7.16 -5.58
N HIS A 106 14.13 -7.93 -5.66
CA HIS A 106 14.85 -8.46 -4.51
C HIS A 106 15.51 -7.35 -3.69
N ASP A 107 16.21 -6.42 -4.35
CA ASP A 107 16.88 -5.31 -3.69
C ASP A 107 15.89 -4.38 -3.00
N ARG A 108 14.79 -4.01 -3.71
CA ARG A 108 13.75 -3.16 -3.14
C ARG A 108 13.03 -3.82 -1.98
N ALA A 109 12.70 -5.12 -2.08
CA ALA A 109 12.12 -5.87 -0.97
C ALA A 109 13.05 -5.88 0.26
N LYS A 110 14.35 -6.07 0.06
CA LYS A 110 15.31 -6.02 1.14
C LYS A 110 15.37 -4.64 1.78
N THR A 111 15.40 -3.56 1.00
CA THR A 111 15.36 -2.19 1.53
C THR A 111 14.10 -1.94 2.36
N ILE A 112 12.93 -2.39 1.88
CA ILE A 112 11.68 -2.28 2.62
C ILE A 112 11.74 -3.06 3.94
N GLN A 113 12.23 -4.30 3.91
CA GLN A 113 12.30 -5.17 5.09
C GLN A 113 13.16 -4.59 6.20
N ILE A 114 14.34 -4.06 5.89
CA ILE A 114 15.21 -3.49 6.93
C ILE A 114 14.61 -2.24 7.56
N MET A 115 13.77 -1.50 6.86
CA MET A 115 13.10 -0.31 7.43
C MET A 115 12.07 -0.67 8.50
N THR A 116 11.62 -1.93 8.55
CA THR A 116 10.71 -2.45 9.59
C THR A 116 11.45 -2.98 10.81
N ASP A 117 12.73 -3.28 10.67
CA ASP A 117 13.56 -3.81 11.77
C ASP A 117 13.92 -2.67 12.73
N PRO A 118 13.55 -2.76 14.02
CA PRO A 118 13.85 -1.72 14.99
C PRO A 118 15.36 -1.51 15.23
N ASP A 119 16.18 -2.51 14.93
CA ASP A 119 17.63 -2.43 15.09
C ASP A 119 18.32 -1.73 13.91
N THR A 120 17.62 -1.48 12.83
CA THR A 120 18.13 -0.75 11.66
C THR A 120 18.33 0.74 12.00
N VAL A 121 19.53 1.23 11.73
CA VAL A 121 19.93 2.63 11.94
C VAL A 121 20.15 3.36 10.60
N ALA A 122 20.27 4.68 10.67
CA ALA A 122 20.39 5.54 9.47
C ALA A 122 21.55 5.13 8.55
N SER A 123 22.70 4.67 9.10
CA SER A 123 23.86 4.22 8.31
C SER A 123 23.64 2.89 7.56
N ASP A 124 22.53 2.18 7.83
CA ASP A 124 22.13 0.99 7.10
C ASP A 124 21.49 1.30 5.76
N LEU A 125 21.17 2.56 5.54
CA LEU A 125 20.57 3.07 4.31
C LEU A 125 21.57 3.94 3.56
N ARG A 126 21.64 3.77 2.25
CA ARG A 126 22.32 4.65 1.30
C ARG A 126 21.34 5.68 0.74
N ARG A 127 21.85 6.86 0.44
CA ARG A 127 21.10 8.02 -0.08
C ARG A 127 21.89 8.65 -1.24
N PRO A 128 21.27 8.89 -2.42
CA PRO A 128 19.92 8.48 -2.82
C PRO A 128 19.81 6.99 -3.12
N GLY A 129 18.59 6.52 -3.42
CA GLY A 129 18.31 5.13 -3.79
C GLY A 129 17.05 4.99 -4.64
N HIS A 130 16.50 3.78 -4.67
CA HIS A 130 15.38 3.40 -5.54
C HIS A 130 14.08 3.15 -4.77
N MET A 131 14.08 3.25 -3.43
CA MET A 131 12.88 3.27 -2.63
C MET A 131 12.58 4.68 -2.15
N PHE A 132 11.29 5.03 -2.15
CA PHE A 132 10.78 6.37 -1.85
C PHE A 132 10.00 6.34 -0.53
N PRO A 133 10.64 6.72 0.60
CA PRO A 133 9.94 6.79 1.86
C PRO A 133 9.01 7.99 1.93
N LEU A 134 7.82 7.77 2.50
CA LEU A 134 6.80 8.78 2.76
C LEU A 134 6.58 8.90 4.26
N ARG A 135 6.63 10.12 4.77
CA ARG A 135 6.38 10.42 6.17
C ARG A 135 4.89 10.63 6.40
N ALA A 136 4.23 9.75 7.12
CA ALA A 136 2.83 9.88 7.48
C ALA A 136 2.60 11.06 8.43
N LYS A 137 1.41 11.66 8.39
CA LYS A 137 1.03 12.69 9.36
C LYS A 137 0.78 12.07 10.74
N PRO A 138 1.23 12.73 11.83
CA PRO A 138 0.85 12.33 13.19
C PRO A 138 -0.67 12.28 13.34
N GLY A 139 -1.20 11.18 13.90
CA GLY A 139 -2.63 10.94 14.03
C GLY A 139 -3.28 10.21 12.84
N GLY A 140 -2.47 9.80 11.84
CA GLY A 140 -2.88 8.90 10.77
C GLY A 140 -4.02 9.45 9.92
N VAL A 141 -4.90 8.56 9.46
CA VAL A 141 -6.03 8.90 8.58
C VAL A 141 -7.02 9.88 9.19
N LEU A 142 -7.04 10.03 10.50
CA LEU A 142 -7.87 11.02 11.18
C LEU A 142 -7.35 12.46 10.96
N ARG A 143 -6.14 12.61 10.48
CA ARG A 143 -5.50 13.90 10.19
C ARG A 143 -5.32 14.15 8.71
N ARG A 144 -5.00 13.13 7.94
CA ARG A 144 -4.88 13.18 6.48
C ARG A 144 -5.40 11.89 5.89
N VAL A 145 -6.44 11.98 5.09
CA VAL A 145 -7.16 10.83 4.49
C VAL A 145 -6.45 10.31 3.23
N GLY A 146 -5.14 10.13 3.32
CA GLY A 146 -4.31 9.64 2.22
C GLY A 146 -3.93 8.18 2.36
N GLN A 147 -3.53 7.56 1.24
CA GLN A 147 -3.05 6.18 1.20
C GLN A 147 -1.81 5.99 2.08
N THR A 148 -0.96 7.02 2.21
CA THR A 148 0.20 7.03 3.12
C THR A 148 -0.21 6.72 4.54
N GLU A 149 -1.15 7.49 5.10
CA GLU A 149 -1.64 7.31 6.48
C GLU A 149 -2.41 6.01 6.62
N ALA A 150 -3.22 5.66 5.62
CA ALA A 150 -4.01 4.43 5.60
C ALA A 150 -3.13 3.19 5.71
N SER A 151 -2.02 3.13 4.98
CA SER A 151 -1.12 1.96 4.98
C SER A 151 -0.42 1.77 6.33
N VAL A 152 0.02 2.86 6.97
CA VAL A 152 0.62 2.82 8.30
C VAL A 152 -0.41 2.38 9.36
N ASP A 153 -1.62 2.93 9.31
CA ASP A 153 -2.68 2.58 10.26
C ASP A 153 -3.15 1.14 10.10
N LEU A 154 -3.30 0.65 8.86
CA LEU A 154 -3.65 -0.75 8.58
C LEU A 154 -2.58 -1.72 9.10
N ALA A 155 -1.30 -1.44 8.87
CA ALA A 155 -0.22 -2.26 9.39
C ALA A 155 -0.24 -2.31 10.93
N ARG A 156 -0.42 -1.15 11.58
CA ARG A 156 -0.55 -1.06 13.05
C ARG A 156 -1.75 -1.85 13.57
N LEU A 157 -2.93 -1.68 12.96
CA LEU A 157 -4.15 -2.38 13.36
C LEU A 157 -4.06 -3.90 13.12
N ALA A 158 -3.26 -4.32 12.15
CA ALA A 158 -2.95 -5.72 11.93
C ALA A 158 -1.98 -6.31 12.96
N GLY A 159 -1.43 -5.50 13.88
CA GLY A 159 -0.46 -5.93 14.89
C GLY A 159 0.96 -6.09 14.35
N LEU A 160 1.26 -5.48 13.20
CA LEU A 160 2.56 -5.49 12.53
C LEU A 160 3.29 -4.16 12.76
N ALA A 161 4.58 -4.10 12.39
CA ALA A 161 5.32 -2.84 12.39
C ALA A 161 4.54 -1.76 11.59
N PRO A 162 4.41 -0.53 12.11
CA PRO A 162 3.61 0.52 11.48
C PRO A 162 4.34 1.14 10.28
N VAL A 163 4.67 0.29 9.33
CA VAL A 163 5.35 0.59 8.06
C VAL A 163 4.54 -0.07 6.95
N GLY A 164 4.15 0.70 5.95
CA GLY A 164 3.40 0.21 4.80
C GLY A 164 4.20 0.25 3.52
N VAL A 165 3.71 -0.48 2.51
CA VAL A 165 4.16 -0.38 1.12
C VAL A 165 2.95 -0.06 0.28
N ILE A 166 3.06 0.94 -0.56
CA ILE A 166 2.00 1.39 -1.46
C ILE A 166 2.51 1.51 -2.89
N CYS A 167 1.62 1.31 -3.84
CA CYS A 167 1.90 1.48 -5.26
C CYS A 167 0.59 1.81 -5.98
N GLU A 168 0.53 2.92 -6.68
CA GLU A 168 -0.62 3.32 -7.47
C GLU A 168 -0.90 2.29 -8.58
N ILE A 169 -2.17 2.18 -8.97
CA ILE A 169 -2.61 1.29 -10.04
C ILE A 169 -2.93 2.12 -11.29
N LEU A 170 -2.24 1.82 -12.38
CA LEU A 170 -2.47 2.42 -13.68
C LEU A 170 -3.37 1.50 -14.52
N ASP A 171 -4.18 2.10 -15.41
CA ASP A 171 -4.93 1.36 -16.42
C ASP A 171 -4.02 0.90 -17.58
N GLU A 172 -4.58 0.17 -18.56
CA GLU A 172 -3.81 -0.38 -19.69
C GLU A 172 -3.19 0.73 -20.58
N ASP A 173 -3.77 1.93 -20.58
CA ASP A 173 -3.26 3.09 -21.33
C ASP A 173 -2.22 3.91 -20.54
N GLY A 174 -1.90 3.52 -19.30
CA GLY A 174 -0.97 4.22 -18.42
C GLY A 174 -1.57 5.44 -17.72
N LYS A 175 -2.90 5.59 -17.73
CA LYS A 175 -3.62 6.56 -16.92
C LYS A 175 -3.91 5.97 -15.55
N MET A 176 -4.29 6.82 -14.59
CA MET A 176 -4.71 6.33 -13.29
C MET A 176 -5.98 5.50 -13.41
N ALA A 177 -5.94 4.27 -12.89
CA ALA A 177 -7.12 3.41 -12.81
C ALA A 177 -8.15 4.04 -11.88
N ARG A 178 -9.39 4.18 -12.37
CA ARG A 178 -10.53 4.67 -11.59
C ARG A 178 -11.35 3.48 -11.09
N ARG A 179 -12.44 3.71 -10.38
CA ARG A 179 -13.25 2.64 -9.76
C ARG A 179 -13.61 1.47 -10.67
N PRO A 180 -14.05 1.68 -11.93
CA PRO A 180 -14.37 0.55 -12.81
C PRO A 180 -13.15 -0.32 -13.13
N GLU A 181 -12.01 0.31 -13.45
CA GLU A 181 -10.74 -0.35 -13.76
C GLU A 181 -10.20 -1.07 -12.52
N LEU A 182 -10.26 -0.43 -11.35
CA LEU A 182 -9.85 -1.02 -10.09
C LEU A 182 -10.69 -2.27 -9.74
N LYS A 183 -12.01 -2.24 -9.98
CA LYS A 183 -12.87 -3.43 -9.81
C LYS A 183 -12.46 -4.56 -10.77
N THR A 184 -12.13 -4.22 -12.01
CA THR A 184 -11.62 -5.18 -12.99
C THR A 184 -10.28 -5.76 -12.56
N PHE A 185 -9.37 -4.91 -12.10
CA PHE A 185 -8.07 -5.31 -11.55
C PHE A 185 -8.23 -6.28 -10.37
N SER A 186 -9.07 -5.93 -9.41
CA SER A 186 -9.35 -6.78 -8.25
C SER A 186 -9.88 -8.15 -8.64
N LYS A 187 -10.83 -8.21 -9.57
CA LYS A 187 -11.35 -9.48 -10.10
C LYS A 187 -10.27 -10.30 -10.81
N LYS A 188 -9.45 -9.66 -11.64
CA LYS A 188 -8.40 -10.33 -12.42
C LYS A 188 -7.34 -10.97 -11.55
N TYR A 189 -6.87 -10.27 -10.52
CA TYR A 189 -5.73 -10.68 -9.71
C TYR A 189 -6.09 -11.27 -8.35
N GLY A 190 -7.30 -11.01 -7.87
CA GLY A 190 -7.75 -11.50 -6.58
C GLY A 190 -8.64 -12.74 -6.62
N CYS A 191 -9.16 -13.13 -7.80
CA CYS A 191 -10.07 -14.27 -7.98
C CYS A 191 -9.40 -15.48 -8.65
N ALA A 192 -8.09 -15.53 -8.79
CA ALA A 192 -7.46 -16.76 -9.24
C ALA A 192 -7.61 -17.82 -8.13
N LYS A 193 -8.67 -18.61 -8.21
CA LYS A 193 -8.72 -19.90 -7.56
C LYS A 193 -7.60 -20.74 -8.18
N HIS A 194 -6.45 -20.73 -7.57
CA HIS A 194 -5.39 -21.68 -7.89
C HIS A 194 -5.56 -22.92 -7.02
N GLU A 195 -6.57 -23.73 -7.35
CA GLU A 195 -6.69 -25.08 -6.81
C GLU A 195 -5.61 -26.04 -7.35
N GLU A 196 -4.88 -25.64 -8.41
CA GLU A 196 -3.93 -26.54 -9.09
C GLU A 196 -2.44 -26.13 -9.03
N SER A 197 -2.06 -24.98 -8.49
CA SER A 197 -0.64 -24.56 -8.53
C SER A 197 0.05 -24.27 -7.20
N GLY A 198 -0.65 -24.35 -6.08
CA GLY A 198 -0.04 -24.07 -4.76
C GLY A 198 0.42 -22.61 -4.58
N TYR A 199 0.13 -21.74 -5.51
CA TYR A 199 0.48 -20.33 -5.46
C TYR A 199 -0.68 -19.52 -4.87
N SER A 200 -0.51 -18.96 -3.70
CA SER A 200 -1.45 -17.98 -3.15
C SER A 200 -1.31 -16.66 -3.90
N SER A 201 -2.42 -16.12 -4.43
CA SER A 201 -2.41 -14.78 -5.02
C SER A 201 -1.89 -13.75 -4.01
N PRO A 202 -0.94 -12.87 -4.36
CA PRO A 202 -0.44 -11.83 -3.48
C PRO A 202 -1.46 -10.73 -3.18
N CYS A 203 -2.59 -10.72 -3.90
CA CYS A 203 -3.63 -9.70 -3.78
C CYS A 203 -4.95 -10.30 -3.27
N SER A 204 -5.64 -9.60 -2.36
CA SER A 204 -6.95 -10.05 -1.88
C SER A 204 -8.06 -9.67 -2.85
N PRO A 205 -8.94 -10.62 -3.24
CA PRO A 205 -9.95 -10.39 -4.27
C PRO A 205 -11.07 -9.41 -3.89
N ASN A 206 -11.23 -9.11 -2.61
CA ASN A 206 -12.45 -8.45 -2.12
C ASN A 206 -12.20 -7.37 -1.06
N ALA A 207 -10.95 -6.93 -0.85
CA ALA A 207 -10.67 -5.94 0.16
C ALA A 207 -10.37 -4.58 -0.48
N TRP A 208 -11.37 -3.71 -0.43
CA TRP A 208 -11.30 -2.32 -0.86
C TRP A 208 -11.56 -1.41 0.32
N LEU A 209 -10.74 -0.39 0.48
CA LEU A 209 -10.94 0.67 1.44
C LEU A 209 -11.08 2.00 0.73
N LYS A 210 -12.11 2.76 1.08
CA LYS A 210 -12.27 4.14 0.64
C LYS A 210 -11.95 5.08 1.79
N THR A 211 -11.07 6.02 1.57
CA THR A 211 -10.84 7.15 2.48
C THR A 211 -11.66 8.34 2.00
N SER A 212 -12.49 8.93 2.85
CA SER A 212 -13.31 10.10 2.51
C SER A 212 -13.25 11.18 3.57
N PRO A 213 -13.05 12.45 3.19
CA PRO A 213 -13.04 13.58 4.13
C PRO A 213 -14.44 14.00 4.61
N ASN A 214 -15.52 13.62 3.91
CA ASN A 214 -16.87 14.19 4.09
C ASN A 214 -17.80 13.39 4.98
N THR A 215 -17.42 12.24 5.49
CA THR A 215 -18.20 11.50 6.47
C THR A 215 -17.40 11.40 7.75
N THR A 216 -17.96 11.85 8.85
CA THR A 216 -17.41 11.69 10.19
C THR A 216 -16.67 10.35 10.31
N GLN A 217 -15.37 10.36 10.06
CA GLN A 217 -14.40 9.32 10.37
C GLN A 217 -14.87 7.88 10.05
N THR A 218 -15.29 7.60 8.82
CA THR A 218 -15.70 6.25 8.42
C THR A 218 -14.93 5.77 7.20
N TRP A 219 -14.32 4.60 7.37
CA TRP A 219 -13.81 3.80 6.27
C TRP A 219 -15.01 3.21 5.50
N GLU A 220 -15.12 3.51 4.22
CA GLU A 220 -16.11 2.83 3.36
C GLU A 220 -15.42 1.74 2.54
N LEU A 221 -15.90 0.52 2.72
CA LEU A 221 -15.50 -0.63 1.91
C LEU A 221 -16.62 -0.95 0.93
N GLU A 222 -16.36 -0.87 -0.37
CA GLU A 222 -17.26 -1.40 -1.39
C GLU A 222 -16.78 -2.79 -1.84
N PHE A 223 -17.68 -3.78 -1.78
CA PHE A 223 -17.46 -5.08 -2.40
C PHE A 223 -18.00 -5.09 -3.82
N ALA A 224 -17.28 -5.75 -4.71
CA ALA A 224 -17.87 -6.24 -5.93
C ALA A 224 -18.81 -7.41 -5.58
N THR A 225 -20.04 -7.12 -5.20
CA THR A 225 -21.09 -8.14 -5.10
C THR A 225 -21.45 -8.61 -6.50
N SER A 226 -20.88 -9.72 -6.93
CA SER A 226 -21.46 -10.53 -8.01
C SER A 226 -22.47 -11.49 -7.40
N THR A 227 -23.72 -11.05 -7.30
CA THR A 227 -24.84 -11.98 -7.19
C THR A 227 -26.02 -11.37 -7.92
N GLN A 228 -26.01 -11.45 -9.24
CA GLN A 228 -27.27 -11.64 -9.96
C GLN A 228 -27.43 -13.14 -10.17
N ILE A 229 -28.12 -13.78 -9.27
CA ILE A 229 -28.73 -15.08 -9.50
C ILE A 229 -29.93 -14.76 -10.40
N SER A 230 -29.79 -15.09 -11.66
CA SER A 230 -30.92 -15.16 -12.58
C SER A 230 -31.80 -16.33 -12.13
N THR A 231 -32.97 -16.04 -11.58
CA THR A 231 -34.04 -17.02 -11.42
C THR A 231 -34.52 -17.43 -12.81
N PRO A 232 -34.61 -18.71 -13.11
CA PRO A 232 -35.26 -19.15 -14.34
C PRO A 232 -36.78 -18.93 -14.18
N SER A 233 -37.36 -18.21 -15.11
CA SER A 233 -38.82 -18.13 -15.26
C SER A 233 -39.36 -19.48 -15.68
N ILE A 234 -40.35 -19.97 -14.94
CA ILE A 234 -41.22 -21.07 -15.31
C ILE A 234 -42.32 -20.49 -16.23
#